data_4cbb9a1ebfc9f0549b9e7904909746b3
#
_entry.id   4cbb9a1ebfc9f0549b9e7904909746b3
#
_cell.length_a   1.000
_cell.length_b   1.000
_cell.length_c   1.000
_cell.angle_alpha   90.00
_cell.angle_beta   90.00
_cell.angle_gamma   90.00
#
_symmetry.space_group_name_H-M   'P 1'
#
loop_
_entity.id
_entity.type
_entity.pdbx_description
1 polymer ?
#
loop_
_entity_poly.entity_id
_entity_poly.type
_entity_poly.pdbx_seq_one_letter_code
_entity_poly.pdbx_strand_id
1 'polypeptide(L)'
;MKLDLRRITLAQDVLEAVGSQLLDVIIVGGGPAGLAAAMYATRFGLNTLIITEDVGGQLTKAGLIEDYLGFRSVQGPELARVFESHVRNYGVSILLDKVEDIRRDGGSFVIKTENSGDFRSLTAIIAVGERRKKLGVPGEEEFNARGVSYCAPCDAPLFRDKVVAVMGGGDAAAQAALLLTNYASKIYLIHKRDRLRAQPHYQKLLNHEKIEILWNTIVKELRGDKALREAVIKRTDTGEEGVLKIDGIFIEIGAEPPAEFLKGIGLITTDDGYVKVNEAMETNIPGLFAAGDCTSAMPRGFKQIQIAAAHGAIAAYSAYNYILKLRGG
;
A
#
# COMPACT_ATOMS: atom_id res chain seq x y z
N MET A 1 9.52 1.08 -34.94
CA MET A 1 8.11 1.35 -34.61
C MET A 1 8.12 2.52 -33.63
N LYS A 2 7.78 3.73 -34.08
CA LYS A 2 7.79 4.95 -33.24
C LYS A 2 6.61 4.84 -32.26
N LEU A 3 6.90 4.79 -30.97
CA LEU A 3 5.91 4.90 -29.90
C LEU A 3 5.22 6.27 -30.01
N ASP A 4 3.92 6.25 -30.30
CA ASP A 4 3.09 7.44 -30.24
C ASP A 4 2.69 7.69 -28.77
N LEU A 5 3.46 8.53 -28.09
CA LEU A 5 3.27 8.92 -26.69
C LEU A 5 2.07 9.86 -26.47
N ARG A 6 1.19 10.03 -27.44
CA ARG A 6 0.09 11.01 -27.45
C ARG A 6 -1.26 10.48 -27.00
N ARG A 7 -1.36 9.29 -26.44
CA ARG A 7 -2.59 8.89 -25.74
C ARG A 7 -2.48 9.13 -24.24
N ILE A 8 -2.34 10.40 -23.85
CA ILE A 8 -2.86 10.85 -22.57
C ILE A 8 -4.37 10.81 -22.75
N THR A 9 -4.97 9.74 -22.31
CA THR A 9 -6.42 9.60 -22.38
C THR A 9 -6.99 10.58 -21.37
N LEU A 10 -7.50 11.71 -21.83
CA LEU A 10 -8.29 12.63 -21.01
C LEU A 10 -9.48 11.81 -20.47
N ALA A 11 -10.00 12.15 -19.29
CA ALA A 11 -11.16 11.46 -18.73
C ALA A 11 -12.30 11.35 -19.74
N GLN A 12 -12.44 12.35 -20.60
CA GLN A 12 -13.43 12.41 -21.68
C GLN A 12 -13.23 11.32 -22.74
N ASP A 13 -11.98 11.01 -23.14
CA ASP A 13 -11.70 9.95 -24.11
C ASP A 13 -12.03 8.56 -23.54
N VAL A 14 -11.80 8.36 -22.21
CA VAL A 14 -12.18 7.13 -21.53
C VAL A 14 -13.69 6.99 -21.45
N LEU A 15 -14.40 8.08 -21.13
CA LEU A 15 -15.85 8.11 -21.06
C LEU A 15 -16.50 7.85 -22.44
N GLU A 16 -15.92 8.37 -23.52
CA GLU A 16 -16.36 8.08 -24.88
C GLU A 16 -16.06 6.63 -25.29
N ALA A 17 -14.89 6.09 -24.93
CA ALA A 17 -14.50 4.74 -25.28
C ALA A 17 -15.26 3.66 -24.50
N VAL A 18 -15.53 3.90 -23.21
CA VAL A 18 -16.19 2.94 -22.31
C VAL A 18 -17.71 3.15 -22.29
N GLY A 19 -18.18 4.40 -22.31
CA GLY A 19 -19.59 4.76 -22.38
C GLY A 19 -20.47 3.98 -21.40
N SER A 20 -21.64 3.55 -21.90
CA SER A 20 -22.59 2.72 -21.15
C SER A 20 -22.34 1.21 -21.30
N GLN A 21 -21.16 0.80 -21.77
CA GLN A 21 -20.85 -0.62 -22.02
C GLN A 21 -20.79 -1.41 -20.71
N LEU A 22 -21.28 -2.66 -20.77
CA LEU A 22 -21.04 -3.63 -19.71
C LEU A 22 -19.61 -4.18 -19.89
N LEU A 23 -18.74 -3.83 -18.98
CA LEU A 23 -17.35 -4.32 -18.96
C LEU A 23 -17.27 -5.73 -18.36
N ASP A 24 -16.19 -6.44 -18.63
CA ASP A 24 -15.92 -7.72 -18.01
C ASP A 24 -15.42 -7.54 -16.58
N VAL A 25 -14.51 -6.59 -16.37
CA VAL A 25 -13.93 -6.30 -15.06
C VAL A 25 -13.62 -4.82 -14.89
N ILE A 26 -14.01 -4.27 -13.75
CA ILE A 26 -13.53 -2.97 -13.27
C ILE A 26 -12.61 -3.19 -12.08
N ILE A 27 -11.44 -2.55 -12.13
CA ILE A 27 -10.44 -2.61 -11.09
C ILE A 27 -10.41 -1.27 -10.35
N VAL A 28 -10.60 -1.31 -9.05
CA VAL A 28 -10.63 -0.13 -8.18
C VAL A 28 -9.29 0.00 -7.46
N GLY A 29 -8.49 0.97 -7.90
CA GLY A 29 -7.15 1.25 -7.42
C GLY A 29 -6.05 0.95 -8.43
N GLY A 30 -5.12 1.90 -8.58
CA GLY A 30 -4.03 1.91 -9.58
C GLY A 30 -2.64 1.60 -9.01
N GLY A 31 -2.56 0.97 -7.82
CA GLY A 31 -1.30 0.50 -7.26
C GLY A 31 -0.80 -0.80 -7.92
N PRO A 32 0.30 -1.41 -7.45
CA PRO A 32 0.89 -2.62 -8.03
C PRO A 32 -0.11 -3.77 -8.21
N ALA A 33 -1.02 -3.96 -7.24
CA ALA A 33 -2.05 -4.99 -7.33
C ALA A 33 -3.04 -4.72 -8.46
N GLY A 34 -3.56 -3.49 -8.57
CA GLY A 34 -4.51 -3.11 -9.61
C GLY A 34 -3.90 -3.11 -11.00
N LEU A 35 -2.67 -2.59 -11.14
CA LEU A 35 -1.95 -2.60 -12.42
C LEU A 35 -1.66 -4.04 -12.89
N ALA A 36 -1.21 -4.92 -11.99
CA ALA A 36 -0.99 -6.33 -12.31
C ALA A 36 -2.32 -7.03 -12.69
N ALA A 37 -3.39 -6.78 -11.93
CA ALA A 37 -4.72 -7.31 -12.25
C ALA A 37 -5.17 -6.89 -13.64
N ALA A 38 -5.03 -5.62 -14.00
CA ALA A 38 -5.43 -5.10 -15.30
C ALA A 38 -4.63 -5.72 -16.44
N MET A 39 -3.31 -5.83 -16.28
CA MET A 39 -2.46 -6.49 -17.26
C MET A 39 -2.92 -7.93 -17.54
N TYR A 40 -3.12 -8.73 -16.49
CA TYR A 40 -3.56 -10.11 -16.65
C TYR A 40 -4.98 -10.22 -17.18
N ALA A 41 -5.93 -9.42 -16.71
CA ALA A 41 -7.30 -9.40 -17.19
C ALA A 41 -7.35 -9.15 -18.71
N THR A 42 -6.62 -8.15 -19.18
CA THR A 42 -6.53 -7.83 -20.62
C THR A 42 -5.85 -8.95 -21.42
N ARG A 43 -4.81 -9.59 -20.86
CA ARG A 43 -4.17 -10.76 -21.48
C ARG A 43 -5.10 -11.97 -21.58
N PHE A 44 -6.09 -12.08 -20.69
CA PHE A 44 -7.17 -13.08 -20.78
C PHE A 44 -8.31 -12.65 -21.73
N GLY A 45 -8.19 -11.51 -22.40
CA GLY A 45 -9.18 -11.00 -23.36
C GLY A 45 -10.38 -10.33 -22.69
N LEU A 46 -10.27 -9.90 -21.44
CA LEU A 46 -11.35 -9.21 -20.74
C LEU A 46 -11.34 -7.71 -21.04
N ASN A 47 -12.53 -7.15 -21.29
CA ASN A 47 -12.73 -5.71 -21.37
C ASN A 47 -12.53 -5.09 -19.97
N THR A 48 -11.42 -4.36 -19.80
CA THR A 48 -10.90 -3.95 -18.50
C THR A 48 -10.83 -2.42 -18.37
N LEU A 49 -11.30 -1.89 -17.25
CA LEU A 49 -11.13 -0.49 -16.83
C LEU A 49 -10.48 -0.44 -15.45
N ILE A 50 -9.48 0.43 -15.27
CA ILE A 50 -9.02 0.83 -13.95
C ILE A 50 -9.67 2.16 -13.58
N ILE A 51 -10.23 2.26 -12.37
CA ILE A 51 -10.65 3.52 -11.76
C ILE A 51 -9.81 3.75 -10.52
N THR A 52 -9.13 4.90 -10.44
CA THR A 52 -8.17 5.17 -9.38
C THR A 52 -7.98 6.65 -9.11
N GLU A 53 -7.69 7.03 -7.87
CA GLU A 53 -7.34 8.42 -7.51
C GLU A 53 -5.92 8.78 -8.01
N ASP A 54 -4.98 7.81 -8.02
CA ASP A 54 -3.63 7.96 -8.52
C ASP A 54 -3.12 6.70 -9.22
N VAL A 55 -2.10 6.82 -10.06
CA VAL A 55 -1.44 5.67 -10.67
C VAL A 55 -0.09 5.42 -10.00
N GLY A 56 0.08 4.18 -9.51
CA GLY A 56 1.26 3.74 -8.77
C GLY A 56 1.03 3.59 -7.26
N GLY A 57 0.03 4.28 -6.68
CA GLY A 57 -0.32 4.15 -5.26
C GLY A 57 0.87 4.43 -4.34
N GLN A 58 1.14 3.56 -3.37
CA GLN A 58 2.24 3.73 -2.42
C GLN A 58 3.63 3.76 -3.09
N LEU A 59 3.78 3.18 -4.28
CA LEU A 59 5.03 3.24 -5.05
C LEU A 59 5.49 4.66 -5.35
N THR A 60 4.55 5.57 -5.64
CA THR A 60 4.87 6.97 -5.95
C THR A 60 5.50 7.73 -4.78
N LYS A 61 5.35 7.18 -3.56
CA LYS A 61 5.85 7.77 -2.30
C LYS A 61 7.06 7.02 -1.74
N ALA A 62 7.43 5.88 -2.34
CA ALA A 62 8.60 5.12 -1.95
C ALA A 62 9.89 5.80 -2.43
N GLY A 63 10.95 5.68 -1.64
CA GLY A 63 12.30 6.10 -2.01
C GLY A 63 12.98 5.12 -2.97
N LEU A 64 14.25 4.82 -2.69
CA LEU A 64 15.00 3.81 -3.44
C LEU A 64 14.47 2.41 -3.09
N ILE A 65 14.20 1.61 -4.11
CA ILE A 65 13.71 0.23 -4.01
C ILE A 65 14.82 -0.69 -4.50
N GLU A 66 15.30 -1.60 -3.65
CA GLU A 66 16.36 -2.57 -3.94
C GLU A 66 15.89 -4.02 -3.78
N ASP A 67 14.63 -4.21 -3.40
CA ASP A 67 14.02 -5.50 -3.09
C ASP A 67 12.96 -5.95 -4.11
N TYR A 68 12.87 -5.27 -5.27
CA TYR A 68 11.99 -5.69 -6.35
C TYR A 68 12.77 -6.50 -7.39
N LEU A 69 12.51 -7.82 -7.46
CA LEU A 69 13.21 -8.73 -8.37
C LEU A 69 13.12 -8.25 -9.83
N GLY A 70 14.26 -8.11 -10.49
CA GLY A 70 14.39 -7.59 -11.86
C GLY A 70 15.06 -6.22 -11.91
N PHE A 71 15.13 -5.51 -10.78
CA PHE A 71 15.83 -4.23 -10.65
C PHE A 71 16.86 -4.32 -9.53
N ARG A 72 18.11 -3.90 -9.79
CA ARG A 72 19.10 -3.77 -8.72
C ARG A 72 18.73 -2.67 -7.74
N SER A 73 18.33 -1.54 -8.31
CA SER A 73 17.79 -0.40 -7.60
C SER A 73 16.98 0.45 -8.56
N VAL A 74 15.88 1.03 -8.08
CA VAL A 74 15.00 1.91 -8.86
C VAL A 74 14.27 2.86 -7.92
N GLN A 75 14.03 4.10 -8.33
CA GLN A 75 13.19 5.01 -7.55
C GLN A 75 11.72 4.58 -7.65
N GLY A 76 10.98 4.66 -6.54
CA GLY A 76 9.57 4.28 -6.50
C GLY A 76 8.71 4.92 -7.59
N PRO A 77 8.78 6.25 -7.81
CA PRO A 77 8.05 6.90 -8.90
C PRO A 77 8.46 6.44 -10.30
N GLU A 78 9.72 6.01 -10.48
CA GLU A 78 10.18 5.46 -11.75
C GLU A 78 9.59 4.07 -12.00
N LEU A 79 9.60 3.20 -11.00
CA LEU A 79 8.99 1.88 -11.06
C LEU A 79 7.48 1.98 -11.31
N ALA A 80 6.80 2.96 -10.69
CA ALA A 80 5.39 3.23 -10.94
C ALA A 80 5.12 3.56 -12.41
N ARG A 81 5.97 4.41 -13.03
CA ARG A 81 5.86 4.73 -14.46
C ARG A 81 6.12 3.52 -15.37
N VAL A 82 7.07 2.66 -14.99
CA VAL A 82 7.33 1.41 -15.72
C VAL A 82 6.08 0.52 -15.70
N PHE A 83 5.45 0.36 -14.54
CA PHE A 83 4.21 -0.44 -14.41
C PHE A 83 3.07 0.17 -15.22
N GLU A 84 2.84 1.47 -15.09
CA GLU A 84 1.80 2.18 -15.86
C GLU A 84 2.02 2.03 -17.37
N SER A 85 3.24 2.29 -17.84
CA SER A 85 3.58 2.15 -19.27
C SER A 85 3.34 0.73 -19.77
N HIS A 86 3.69 -0.28 -18.96
CA HIS A 86 3.47 -1.68 -19.32
C HIS A 86 1.97 -2.00 -19.48
N VAL A 87 1.14 -1.56 -18.56
CA VAL A 87 -0.31 -1.76 -18.60
C VAL A 87 -0.94 -1.02 -19.78
N ARG A 88 -0.53 0.22 -20.03
CA ARG A 88 -1.02 1.01 -21.18
C ARG A 88 -0.66 0.38 -22.54
N ASN A 89 0.47 -0.35 -22.64
CA ASN A 89 0.84 -1.08 -23.87
C ASN A 89 -0.15 -2.21 -24.21
N TYR A 90 -0.93 -2.69 -23.25
CA TYR A 90 -2.04 -3.62 -23.49
C TYR A 90 -3.37 -2.91 -23.82
N GLY A 91 -3.39 -1.60 -23.94
CA GLY A 91 -4.58 -0.82 -24.27
C GLY A 91 -5.57 -0.68 -23.13
N VAL A 92 -5.15 -0.89 -21.89
CA VAL A 92 -6.01 -0.71 -20.70
C VAL A 92 -6.37 0.76 -20.53
N SER A 93 -7.65 1.05 -20.39
CA SER A 93 -8.14 2.38 -20.02
C SER A 93 -7.97 2.60 -18.51
N ILE A 94 -7.46 3.79 -18.14
CA ILE A 94 -7.29 4.21 -16.74
C ILE A 94 -8.06 5.52 -16.55
N LEU A 95 -9.09 5.49 -15.72
CA LEU A 95 -9.87 6.65 -15.33
C LEU A 95 -9.37 7.17 -13.99
N LEU A 96 -8.94 8.44 -13.97
CA LEU A 96 -8.57 9.12 -12.73
C LEU A 96 -9.83 9.68 -12.07
N ASP A 97 -10.36 8.91 -11.11
CA ASP A 97 -11.52 9.29 -10.31
C ASP A 97 -11.54 8.46 -9.02
N LYS A 98 -12.36 8.87 -8.08
CA LYS A 98 -12.59 8.17 -6.82
C LYS A 98 -13.85 7.33 -6.91
N VAL A 99 -13.77 6.05 -6.54
CA VAL A 99 -14.94 5.19 -6.37
C VAL A 99 -15.56 5.45 -5.00
N GLU A 100 -16.85 5.80 -4.99
CA GLU A 100 -17.62 6.07 -3.78
C GLU A 100 -18.42 4.87 -3.31
N ASP A 101 -18.96 4.08 -4.25
CA ASP A 101 -19.83 2.94 -3.94
C ASP A 101 -19.72 1.84 -4.99
N ILE A 102 -19.98 0.62 -4.56
CA ILE A 102 -20.07 -0.56 -5.43
C ILE A 102 -21.29 -1.37 -4.97
N ARG A 103 -22.25 -1.54 -5.84
CA ARG A 103 -23.46 -2.31 -5.54
C ARG A 103 -23.74 -3.35 -6.62
N ARG A 104 -24.37 -4.43 -6.22
CA ARG A 104 -24.83 -5.44 -7.16
C ARG A 104 -26.19 -5.00 -7.73
N ASP A 105 -26.33 -5.13 -9.05
CA ASP A 105 -27.56 -4.86 -9.77
C ASP A 105 -27.79 -5.98 -10.80
N GLY A 106 -28.70 -6.88 -10.47
CA GLY A 106 -28.93 -8.09 -11.25
C GLY A 106 -27.67 -8.98 -11.28
N GLY A 107 -27.20 -9.32 -12.48
CA GLY A 107 -26.01 -10.13 -12.72
C GLY A 107 -24.70 -9.33 -12.81
N SER A 108 -24.71 -8.02 -12.59
CA SER A 108 -23.58 -7.12 -12.74
C SER A 108 -23.31 -6.30 -11.50
N PHE A 109 -22.17 -5.60 -11.48
CA PHE A 109 -21.86 -4.55 -10.51
C PHE A 109 -22.05 -3.17 -11.12
N VAL A 110 -22.56 -2.24 -10.33
CA VAL A 110 -22.58 -0.80 -10.62
C VAL A 110 -21.54 -0.15 -9.71
N ILE A 111 -20.55 0.49 -10.32
CA ILE A 111 -19.45 1.19 -9.66
C ILE A 111 -19.72 2.69 -9.81
N LYS A 112 -20.02 3.33 -8.68
CA LYS A 112 -20.29 4.78 -8.63
C LYS A 112 -18.99 5.53 -8.38
N THR A 113 -18.73 6.56 -9.20
CA THR A 113 -17.59 7.45 -9.03
C THR A 113 -18.00 8.83 -8.57
N GLU A 114 -17.05 9.58 -8.02
CA GLU A 114 -17.30 10.94 -7.51
C GLU A 114 -17.66 11.93 -8.62
N ASN A 115 -16.98 11.85 -9.79
CA ASN A 115 -17.09 12.88 -10.82
C ASN A 115 -17.55 12.35 -12.20
N SER A 116 -17.32 11.07 -12.51
CA SER A 116 -17.46 10.52 -13.86
C SER A 116 -18.74 9.67 -14.06
N GLY A 117 -19.59 9.59 -13.03
CA GLY A 117 -20.85 8.83 -13.08
C GLY A 117 -20.68 7.35 -12.74
N ASP A 118 -21.63 6.53 -13.21
CA ASP A 118 -21.72 5.12 -12.88
C ASP A 118 -21.20 4.25 -14.04
N PHE A 119 -20.42 3.23 -13.70
CA PHE A 119 -19.91 2.21 -14.64
C PHE A 119 -20.45 0.84 -14.28
N ARG A 120 -20.55 -0.05 -15.27
CA ARG A 120 -21.07 -1.42 -15.07
C ARG A 120 -20.06 -2.48 -15.50
N SER A 121 -19.95 -3.55 -14.69
CA SER A 121 -19.11 -4.69 -15.00
C SER A 121 -19.69 -6.01 -14.50
N LEU A 122 -19.28 -7.13 -15.12
CA LEU A 122 -19.63 -8.49 -14.67
C LEU A 122 -18.91 -8.83 -13.34
N THR A 123 -17.68 -8.35 -13.19
CA THR A 123 -16.85 -8.57 -12.00
C THR A 123 -16.14 -7.28 -11.58
N ALA A 124 -15.71 -7.20 -10.32
CA ALA A 124 -14.87 -6.12 -9.88
C ALA A 124 -13.70 -6.64 -9.00
N ILE A 125 -12.57 -5.92 -9.03
CA ILE A 125 -11.38 -6.22 -8.21
C ILE A 125 -11.05 -4.99 -7.37
N ILE A 126 -11.08 -5.15 -6.05
CA ILE A 126 -10.73 -4.11 -5.08
C ILE A 126 -9.22 -4.16 -4.82
N ALA A 127 -8.51 -3.13 -5.26
CA ALA A 127 -7.05 -3.02 -5.14
C ALA A 127 -6.63 -1.67 -4.51
N VAL A 128 -7.44 -1.17 -3.56
CA VAL A 128 -7.33 0.17 -2.95
C VAL A 128 -6.16 0.30 -1.97
N GLY A 129 -5.46 -0.80 -1.66
CA GLY A 129 -4.31 -0.80 -0.76
C GLY A 129 -4.62 -0.38 0.68
N GLU A 130 -3.61 0.14 1.36
CA GLU A 130 -3.71 0.69 2.71
C GLU A 130 -3.02 2.05 2.79
N ARG A 131 -3.33 2.82 3.84
CA ARG A 131 -2.66 4.09 4.13
C ARG A 131 -1.85 3.95 5.41
N ARG A 132 -0.55 4.27 5.36
CA ARG A 132 0.30 4.31 6.54
C ARG A 132 -0.16 5.43 7.48
N LYS A 133 -0.24 5.13 8.77
CA LYS A 133 -0.50 6.12 9.80
C LYS A 133 0.71 7.02 9.92
N LYS A 134 0.46 8.33 9.92
CA LYS A 134 1.48 9.34 10.11
C LYS A 134 1.59 9.72 11.59
N LEU A 135 2.76 10.20 11.99
CA LEU A 135 2.94 10.81 13.31
C LEU A 135 2.18 12.14 13.40
N GLY A 136 2.07 12.86 12.30
CA GLY A 136 1.45 14.17 12.22
C GLY A 136 2.29 15.26 12.87
N VAL A 137 3.62 15.13 12.79
CA VAL A 137 4.55 16.09 13.42
C VAL A 137 5.28 16.93 12.36
N PRO A 138 5.71 18.16 12.69
CA PRO A 138 6.56 18.97 11.82
C PRO A 138 7.80 18.19 11.38
N GLY A 139 8.19 18.34 10.11
CA GLY A 139 9.34 17.66 9.49
C GLY A 139 9.05 16.26 8.95
N GLU A 140 7.94 15.61 9.29
CA GLU A 140 7.64 14.26 8.81
C GLU A 140 7.56 14.16 7.29
N GLU A 141 6.80 15.05 6.66
CA GLU A 141 6.67 15.09 5.19
C GLU A 141 7.96 15.62 4.53
N GLU A 142 8.60 16.59 5.14
CA GLU A 142 9.82 17.19 4.61
C GLU A 142 10.94 16.16 4.47
N PHE A 143 11.12 15.28 5.46
CA PHE A 143 12.16 14.26 5.47
C PHE A 143 11.71 12.89 4.97
N ASN A 144 10.51 12.78 4.40
CA ASN A 144 10.06 11.53 3.77
C ASN A 144 11.05 11.11 2.67
N ALA A 145 11.49 9.85 2.69
CA ALA A 145 12.56 9.29 1.87
C ALA A 145 13.93 10.00 2.01
N ARG A 146 14.08 10.87 3.02
CA ARG A 146 15.33 11.56 3.36
C ARG A 146 15.68 11.41 4.84
N GLY A 147 15.36 10.26 5.41
CA GLY A 147 15.54 9.91 6.82
C GLY A 147 14.26 9.44 7.49
N VAL A 148 13.08 9.79 7.01
CA VAL A 148 11.80 9.21 7.44
C VAL A 148 11.46 8.05 6.51
N SER A 149 11.19 6.88 7.10
CA SER A 149 10.77 5.67 6.41
C SER A 149 9.53 5.06 7.06
N TYR A 150 8.72 4.37 6.25
CA TYR A 150 7.55 3.59 6.68
C TYR A 150 7.71 2.09 6.35
N CYS A 151 8.90 1.66 5.90
CA CYS A 151 9.16 0.27 5.51
C CYS A 151 10.57 -0.15 5.93
N ALA A 152 10.68 -0.77 7.10
CA ALA A 152 11.98 -1.25 7.55
C ALA A 152 12.58 -2.34 6.63
N PRO A 153 11.83 -3.34 6.12
CA PRO A 153 12.37 -4.29 5.15
C PRO A 153 12.93 -3.67 3.87
N CYS A 154 12.35 -2.54 3.44
CA CYS A 154 12.78 -1.85 2.22
C CYS A 154 14.06 -1.03 2.44
N ASP A 155 14.09 -0.26 3.53
CA ASP A 155 15.04 0.84 3.69
C ASP A 155 16.17 0.56 4.70
N ALA A 156 16.08 -0.51 5.51
CA ALA A 156 17.09 -0.82 6.54
C ALA A 156 18.53 -0.83 6.00
N PRO A 157 18.83 -1.40 4.81
CA PRO A 157 20.19 -1.41 4.25
C PRO A 157 20.79 0.00 4.03
N LEU A 158 19.96 1.02 3.79
CA LEU A 158 20.37 2.41 3.57
C LEU A 158 20.92 3.08 4.86
N PHE A 159 20.63 2.48 6.01
CA PHE A 159 21.01 2.98 7.33
C PHE A 159 22.18 2.21 7.98
N ARG A 160 23.04 1.62 7.15
CA ARG A 160 24.25 0.93 7.65
C ARG A 160 25.12 1.89 8.45
N ASP A 161 25.53 1.44 9.66
CA ASP A 161 26.37 2.16 10.63
C ASP A 161 25.78 3.50 11.11
N LYS A 162 24.45 3.71 10.90
CA LYS A 162 23.71 4.91 11.31
C LYS A 162 23.01 4.72 12.65
N VAL A 163 22.67 5.85 13.26
CA VAL A 163 21.79 5.90 14.44
C VAL A 163 20.37 6.12 13.98
N VAL A 164 19.47 5.21 14.34
CA VAL A 164 18.07 5.29 13.89
C VAL A 164 17.08 5.18 15.04
N ALA A 165 15.88 5.67 14.80
CA ALA A 165 14.74 5.46 15.68
C ALA A 165 13.69 4.57 15.01
N VAL A 166 12.93 3.83 15.83
CA VAL A 166 11.71 3.13 15.41
C VAL A 166 10.58 3.65 16.30
N MET A 167 9.56 4.24 15.70
CA MET A 167 8.38 4.68 16.43
C MET A 167 7.28 3.65 16.36
N GLY A 168 6.93 3.04 17.49
CA GLY A 168 5.87 2.03 17.54
C GLY A 168 5.94 1.15 18.78
N GLY A 169 5.11 0.11 18.84
CA GLY A 169 5.08 -0.79 20.01
C GLY A 169 4.33 -2.09 19.78
N GLY A 170 3.96 -2.38 18.53
CA GLY A 170 3.41 -3.66 18.08
C GLY A 170 4.46 -4.53 17.42
N ASP A 171 4.03 -5.68 16.85
CA ASP A 171 4.92 -6.64 16.18
C ASP A 171 5.74 -6.00 15.06
N ALA A 172 5.14 -5.14 14.23
CA ALA A 172 5.84 -4.46 13.14
C ALA A 172 7.02 -3.62 13.66
N ALA A 173 6.82 -2.85 14.72
CA ALA A 173 7.88 -2.03 15.31
C ALA A 173 9.00 -2.90 15.93
N ALA A 174 8.63 -4.01 16.58
CA ALA A 174 9.60 -4.95 17.13
C ALA A 174 10.41 -5.64 16.02
N GLN A 175 9.75 -6.11 14.97
CA GLN A 175 10.41 -6.70 13.80
C GLN A 175 11.33 -5.70 13.10
N ALA A 176 10.88 -4.44 12.93
CA ALA A 176 11.69 -3.38 12.35
C ALA A 176 12.95 -3.11 13.18
N ALA A 177 12.82 -2.97 14.50
CA ALA A 177 13.96 -2.77 15.40
C ALA A 177 14.95 -3.95 15.34
N LEU A 178 14.46 -5.18 15.32
CA LEU A 178 15.30 -6.38 15.20
C LEU A 178 16.00 -6.45 13.84
N LEU A 179 15.29 -6.18 12.75
CA LEU A 179 15.91 -6.17 11.41
C LEU A 179 17.03 -5.14 11.33
N LEU A 180 16.81 -3.95 11.89
CA LEU A 180 17.78 -2.86 11.91
C LEU A 180 19.06 -3.19 12.69
N THR A 181 19.07 -4.16 13.62
CA THR A 181 20.30 -4.58 14.30
C THR A 181 21.37 -5.11 13.35
N ASN A 182 20.97 -5.62 12.16
CA ASN A 182 21.88 -6.10 11.13
C ASN A 182 22.59 -4.96 10.38
N TYR A 183 22.09 -3.74 10.50
CA TYR A 183 22.55 -2.60 9.70
C TYR A 183 22.98 -1.42 10.57
N ALA A 184 22.09 -0.92 11.43
CA ALA A 184 22.33 0.27 12.23
C ALA A 184 23.37 0.05 13.34
N SER A 185 24.03 1.10 13.75
CA SER A 185 24.94 1.10 14.91
C SER A 185 24.20 1.23 16.23
N LYS A 186 23.08 1.99 16.26
CA LYS A 186 22.23 2.21 17.43
C LYS A 186 20.76 2.36 17.00
N ILE A 187 19.84 1.83 17.81
CA ILE A 187 18.40 1.86 17.54
C ILE A 187 17.68 2.35 18.79
N TYR A 188 16.91 3.43 18.66
CA TYR A 188 15.99 3.89 19.68
C TYR A 188 14.58 3.40 19.36
N LEU A 189 14.03 2.44 20.11
CA LEU A 189 12.63 2.04 20.00
C LEU A 189 11.76 2.96 20.86
N ILE A 190 11.08 3.90 20.23
CA ILE A 190 10.28 4.93 20.92
C ILE A 190 8.84 4.43 21.05
N HIS A 191 8.35 4.34 22.29
CA HIS A 191 6.98 3.92 22.57
C HIS A 191 6.28 4.82 23.56
N LYS A 192 5.04 5.24 23.22
CA LYS A 192 4.24 6.19 24.01
C LYS A 192 3.67 5.64 25.33
N ARG A 193 3.85 4.35 25.62
CA ARG A 193 3.37 3.67 26.82
C ARG A 193 4.53 3.02 27.56
N ASP A 194 4.23 2.47 28.72
CA ASP A 194 5.17 1.73 29.61
C ASP A 194 5.35 0.25 29.23
N ARG A 195 4.62 -0.24 28.21
CA ARG A 195 4.70 -1.63 27.76
C ARG A 195 4.40 -1.76 26.27
N LEU A 196 5.07 -2.70 25.60
CA LEU A 196 4.82 -3.05 24.21
C LEU A 196 3.55 -3.92 24.08
N ARG A 197 2.96 -3.86 22.92
CA ARG A 197 1.89 -4.78 22.48
C ARG A 197 2.42 -5.92 21.60
N ALA A 198 3.70 -5.88 21.25
CA ALA A 198 4.37 -6.93 20.51
C ALA A 198 4.28 -8.26 21.24
N GLN A 199 4.28 -9.36 20.49
CA GLN A 199 4.24 -10.71 21.04
C GLN A 199 5.45 -10.99 21.95
N PRO A 200 5.31 -11.84 22.99
CA PRO A 200 6.35 -12.05 24.00
C PRO A 200 7.69 -12.51 23.42
N HIS A 201 7.70 -13.29 22.34
CA HIS A 201 8.92 -13.75 21.71
C HIS A 201 9.73 -12.61 21.09
N TYR A 202 9.07 -11.60 20.45
CA TYR A 202 9.74 -10.40 19.98
C TYR A 202 10.28 -9.57 21.13
N GLN A 203 9.51 -9.40 22.20
CA GLN A 203 9.95 -8.61 23.37
C GLN A 203 11.25 -9.16 23.98
N LYS A 204 11.41 -10.49 24.02
CA LYS A 204 12.65 -11.11 24.50
C LYS A 204 13.85 -10.79 23.62
N LEU A 205 13.66 -10.76 22.30
CA LEU A 205 14.74 -10.48 21.34
C LEU A 205 15.13 -9.00 21.31
N LEU A 206 14.25 -8.10 21.78
CA LEU A 206 14.56 -6.67 21.88
C LEU A 206 15.60 -6.34 23.00
N ASN A 207 15.93 -7.29 23.87
CA ASN A 207 17.07 -7.17 24.80
C ASN A 207 18.39 -7.37 24.04
N HIS A 208 18.75 -6.39 23.22
CA HIS A 208 19.90 -6.41 22.33
C HIS A 208 20.75 -5.16 22.56
N GLU A 209 22.08 -5.29 22.55
CA GLU A 209 23.03 -4.21 22.87
C GLU A 209 22.86 -2.93 22.03
N LYS A 210 22.39 -3.08 20.79
CA LYS A 210 22.12 -1.93 19.89
C LYS A 210 20.77 -1.27 20.14
N ILE A 211 19.84 -1.91 20.87
CA ILE A 211 18.47 -1.42 21.04
C ILE A 211 18.31 -0.77 22.41
N GLU A 212 17.82 0.46 22.41
CA GLU A 212 17.40 1.16 23.62
C GLU A 212 15.92 1.51 23.48
N ILE A 213 15.12 1.09 24.47
CA ILE A 213 13.67 1.36 24.46
C ILE A 213 13.40 2.63 25.27
N LEU A 214 12.81 3.62 24.62
CA LEU A 214 12.37 4.87 25.24
C LEU A 214 10.87 4.76 25.53
N TRP A 215 10.56 4.39 26.76
CA TRP A 215 9.21 4.26 27.27
C TRP A 215 8.55 5.62 27.51
N ASN A 216 7.21 5.64 27.48
CA ASN A 216 6.42 6.85 27.72
C ASN A 216 6.91 8.04 26.90
N THR A 217 7.35 7.80 25.67
CA THR A 217 8.00 8.80 24.84
C THR A 217 7.28 8.95 23.50
N ILE A 218 7.11 10.18 23.06
CA ILE A 218 6.58 10.53 21.74
C ILE A 218 7.56 11.44 21.00
N VAL A 219 7.50 11.41 19.69
CA VAL A 219 8.19 12.38 18.82
C VAL A 219 7.27 13.59 18.66
N LYS A 220 7.82 14.78 18.77
CA LYS A 220 7.13 16.07 18.64
C LYS A 220 7.46 16.79 17.35
N GLU A 221 8.69 16.62 16.87
CA GLU A 221 9.22 17.32 15.70
C GLU A 221 10.43 16.55 15.18
N LEU A 222 10.61 16.60 13.87
CA LEU A 222 11.79 16.09 13.17
C LEU A 222 12.54 17.26 12.55
N ARG A 223 13.85 17.29 12.72
CA ARG A 223 14.72 18.40 12.28
C ARG A 223 15.90 17.90 11.47
N GLY A 224 16.32 18.70 10.52
CA GLY A 224 17.48 18.42 9.69
C GLY A 224 17.74 19.54 8.70
N ASP A 225 18.56 19.22 7.71
CA ASP A 225 18.87 20.09 6.59
C ASP A 225 18.41 19.44 5.26
N LYS A 226 19.34 18.80 4.55
CA LYS A 226 19.03 18.00 3.34
C LYS A 226 18.44 16.63 3.70
N ALA A 227 18.67 16.16 4.91
CA ALA A 227 18.18 14.90 5.46
C ALA A 227 17.92 15.07 6.96
N LEU A 228 17.19 14.12 7.55
CA LEU A 228 16.93 14.06 8.99
C LEU A 228 18.23 14.01 9.79
N ARG A 229 18.28 14.77 10.89
CA ARG A 229 19.42 14.81 11.84
C ARG A 229 18.99 14.64 13.29
N GLU A 230 17.79 15.08 13.64
CA GLU A 230 17.34 15.13 15.02
C GLU A 230 15.84 14.84 15.12
N ALA A 231 15.44 14.20 16.21
CA ALA A 231 14.06 14.11 16.66
C ALA A 231 13.92 14.81 18.02
N VAL A 232 13.01 15.76 18.12
CA VAL A 232 12.56 16.31 19.38
C VAL A 232 11.58 15.30 19.98
N ILE A 233 11.88 14.84 21.17
CA ILE A 233 11.06 13.87 21.90
C ILE A 233 10.48 14.51 23.16
N LYS A 234 9.37 13.95 23.64
CA LYS A 234 8.75 14.32 24.91
C LYS A 234 8.31 13.10 25.68
N ARG A 235 8.66 13.03 26.93
CA ARG A 235 8.12 12.06 27.87
C ARG A 235 6.66 12.38 28.18
N THR A 236 5.79 11.39 28.11
CA THR A 236 4.35 11.55 28.36
C THR A 236 3.99 11.48 29.83
N ASP A 237 4.87 10.91 30.66
CA ASP A 237 4.71 10.77 32.11
C ASP A 237 5.24 11.97 32.88
N THR A 238 6.37 12.56 32.51
CA THR A 238 7.01 13.69 33.20
C THR A 238 6.83 15.03 32.48
N GLY A 239 6.51 14.98 31.16
CA GLY A 239 6.46 16.18 30.32
C GLY A 239 7.83 16.69 29.87
N GLU A 240 8.92 16.05 30.29
CA GLU A 240 10.30 16.41 29.93
C GLU A 240 10.54 16.29 28.45
N GLU A 241 11.20 17.29 27.85
CA GLU A 241 11.57 17.30 26.45
C GLU A 241 13.07 17.07 26.27
N GLY A 242 13.44 16.41 25.17
CA GLY A 242 14.83 16.11 24.83
C GLY A 242 15.01 16.08 23.32
N VAL A 243 16.26 15.97 22.89
CA VAL A 243 16.64 15.85 21.48
C VAL A 243 17.45 14.58 21.29
N LEU A 244 17.04 13.74 20.35
CA LEU A 244 17.78 12.58 19.88
C LEU A 244 18.48 12.92 18.58
N LYS A 245 19.80 12.72 18.51
CA LYS A 245 20.53 12.76 17.24
C LYS A 245 20.33 11.45 16.53
N ILE A 246 19.70 11.48 15.35
CA ILE A 246 19.37 10.30 14.53
C ILE A 246 19.54 10.62 13.06
N ASP A 247 19.95 9.63 12.29
CA ASP A 247 20.06 9.71 10.83
C ASP A 247 18.77 9.25 10.15
N GLY A 248 17.90 8.53 10.86
CA GLY A 248 16.63 8.05 10.34
C GLY A 248 15.61 7.68 11.42
N ILE A 249 14.35 7.67 11.00
CA ILE A 249 13.24 7.19 11.81
C ILE A 249 12.31 6.31 10.98
N PHE A 250 12.00 5.13 11.52
CA PHE A 250 11.05 4.19 10.96
C PHE A 250 9.71 4.30 11.69
N ILE A 251 8.66 4.69 10.97
CA ILE A 251 7.33 4.95 11.55
C ILE A 251 6.49 3.67 11.42
N GLU A 252 6.44 2.89 12.49
CA GLU A 252 5.75 1.60 12.58
C GLU A 252 4.57 1.66 13.57
N ILE A 253 3.73 2.70 13.43
CA ILE A 253 2.53 2.91 14.26
C ILE A 253 1.26 2.31 13.67
N GLY A 254 1.42 1.55 12.57
CA GLY A 254 0.39 0.84 11.85
C GLY A 254 0.01 1.50 10.54
N ALA A 255 -0.76 0.75 9.77
CA ALA A 255 -1.44 1.18 8.57
C ALA A 255 -2.90 0.75 8.65
N GLU A 256 -3.73 1.29 7.80
CA GLU A 256 -5.15 0.94 7.76
C GLU A 256 -5.68 0.98 6.32
N PRO A 257 -6.43 -0.04 5.91
CA PRO A 257 -7.19 0.02 4.68
C PRO A 257 -8.36 1.01 4.85
N PRO A 258 -9.01 1.46 3.77
CA PRO A 258 -10.19 2.33 3.85
C PRO A 258 -11.42 1.53 4.35
N ALA A 259 -11.42 1.18 5.64
CA ALA A 259 -12.35 0.23 6.23
C ALA A 259 -13.83 0.66 6.14
N GLU A 260 -14.12 1.97 6.19
CA GLU A 260 -15.48 2.48 6.03
C GLU A 260 -16.03 2.19 4.63
N PHE A 261 -15.24 2.49 3.58
CA PHE A 261 -15.59 2.17 2.20
C PHE A 261 -15.78 0.65 2.02
N LEU A 262 -14.83 -0.16 2.48
CA LEU A 262 -14.86 -1.62 2.32
C LEU A 262 -16.07 -2.26 3.01
N LYS A 263 -16.42 -1.80 4.21
CA LYS A 263 -17.64 -2.24 4.92
C LYS A 263 -18.90 -1.70 4.27
N GLY A 264 -18.87 -0.45 3.78
CA GLY A 264 -19.98 0.19 3.10
C GLY A 264 -20.46 -0.58 1.87
N ILE A 265 -19.54 -1.15 1.10
CA ILE A 265 -19.86 -2.00 -0.06
C ILE A 265 -20.15 -3.48 0.31
N GLY A 266 -20.31 -3.80 1.60
CA GLY A 266 -20.73 -5.13 2.09
C GLY A 266 -19.63 -6.17 2.22
N LEU A 267 -18.35 -5.79 2.18
CA LEU A 267 -17.24 -6.73 2.34
C LEU A 267 -17.05 -7.13 3.81
N ILE A 268 -16.81 -8.41 4.05
CA ILE A 268 -16.42 -8.91 5.37
C ILE A 268 -14.95 -8.57 5.59
N THR A 269 -14.66 -7.90 6.70
CA THR A 269 -13.31 -7.50 7.08
C THR A 269 -12.83 -8.20 8.35
N THR A 270 -11.54 -8.18 8.59
CA THR A 270 -10.94 -8.45 9.91
C THR A 270 -11.25 -7.30 10.88
N ASP A 271 -10.95 -7.49 12.16
CA ASP A 271 -11.09 -6.42 13.16
C ASP A 271 -10.24 -5.20 12.84
N ASP A 272 -9.12 -5.39 12.15
CA ASP A 272 -8.21 -4.33 11.69
C ASP A 272 -8.68 -3.67 10.38
N GLY A 273 -9.80 -4.10 9.80
CA GLY A 273 -10.40 -3.51 8.59
C GLY A 273 -9.95 -4.10 7.25
N TYR A 274 -9.09 -5.14 7.22
CA TYR A 274 -8.65 -5.78 5.98
C TYR A 274 -9.70 -6.72 5.42
N VAL A 275 -9.89 -6.70 4.10
CA VAL A 275 -10.85 -7.58 3.41
C VAL A 275 -10.45 -9.05 3.60
N LYS A 276 -11.37 -9.88 4.09
CA LYS A 276 -11.16 -11.32 4.14
C LYS A 276 -11.30 -11.91 2.75
N VAL A 277 -10.26 -12.61 2.30
CA VAL A 277 -10.22 -13.32 1.02
C VAL A 277 -9.71 -14.74 1.21
N ASN A 278 -10.06 -15.61 0.26
CA ASN A 278 -9.47 -16.95 0.14
C ASN A 278 -8.20 -16.93 -0.74
N GLU A 279 -7.63 -18.09 -1.01
CA GLU A 279 -6.42 -18.24 -1.85
C GLU A 279 -6.62 -17.78 -3.31
N ALA A 280 -7.86 -17.77 -3.79
CA ALA A 280 -8.25 -17.28 -5.10
C ALA A 280 -8.56 -15.77 -5.12
N MET A 281 -8.29 -15.04 -4.03
CA MET A 281 -8.62 -13.62 -3.85
C MET A 281 -10.13 -13.33 -3.92
N GLU A 282 -11.00 -14.34 -3.72
CA GLU A 282 -12.43 -14.18 -3.67
C GLU A 282 -12.87 -13.61 -2.32
N THR A 283 -13.82 -12.68 -2.37
CA THR A 283 -14.47 -12.12 -1.18
C THR A 283 -15.75 -12.89 -0.81
N ASN A 284 -16.48 -12.38 0.18
CA ASN A 284 -17.82 -12.91 0.52
C ASN A 284 -18.89 -12.60 -0.54
N ILE A 285 -18.60 -11.75 -1.53
CA ILE A 285 -19.54 -11.35 -2.59
C ILE A 285 -19.12 -12.04 -3.90
N PRO A 286 -19.89 -12.98 -4.47
CA PRO A 286 -19.53 -13.66 -5.71
C PRO A 286 -19.32 -12.68 -6.87
N GLY A 287 -18.16 -12.78 -7.55
CA GLY A 287 -17.76 -11.89 -8.64
C GLY A 287 -17.05 -10.61 -8.17
N LEU A 288 -16.94 -10.38 -6.87
CA LEU A 288 -16.14 -9.30 -6.28
C LEU A 288 -14.90 -9.89 -5.64
N PHE A 289 -13.74 -9.45 -6.09
CA PHE A 289 -12.42 -9.91 -5.65
C PHE A 289 -11.68 -8.78 -4.93
N ALA A 290 -10.67 -9.12 -4.13
CA ALA A 290 -9.80 -8.11 -3.53
C ALA A 290 -8.34 -8.55 -3.58
N ALA A 291 -7.41 -7.60 -3.78
CA ALA A 291 -6.00 -7.87 -3.98
C ALA A 291 -5.08 -6.83 -3.33
N GLY A 292 -3.89 -7.26 -2.95
CA GLY A 292 -2.85 -6.40 -2.38
C GLY A 292 -3.08 -6.04 -0.92
N ASP A 293 -2.57 -4.88 -0.52
CA ASP A 293 -2.42 -4.49 0.89
C ASP A 293 -3.72 -4.30 1.65
N CYS A 294 -4.85 -4.11 0.96
CA CYS A 294 -6.18 -4.03 1.59
C CYS A 294 -6.72 -5.38 2.06
N THR A 295 -6.04 -6.50 1.78
CA THR A 295 -6.51 -7.85 2.07
C THR A 295 -5.85 -8.46 3.31
N SER A 296 -6.53 -9.43 3.91
CA SER A 296 -6.00 -10.25 5.01
C SER A 296 -4.98 -11.31 4.56
N ALA A 297 -4.82 -11.52 3.25
CA ALA A 297 -3.86 -12.47 2.69
C ALA A 297 -2.40 -12.01 2.81
N MET A 298 -2.18 -10.70 2.99
CA MET A 298 -0.85 -10.15 3.22
C MET A 298 -0.36 -10.44 4.64
N PRO A 299 0.85 -10.97 4.84
CA PRO A 299 1.42 -11.12 6.16
C PRO A 299 1.53 -9.77 6.89
N ARG A 300 1.18 -9.74 8.17
CA ARG A 300 1.32 -8.52 8.99
C ARG A 300 2.79 -8.11 9.06
N GLY A 301 3.05 -6.83 8.80
CA GLY A 301 4.41 -6.27 8.83
C GLY A 301 5.28 -6.60 7.61
N PHE A 302 4.73 -7.33 6.61
CA PHE A 302 5.45 -7.65 5.38
C PHE A 302 4.60 -7.37 4.14
N LYS A 303 4.40 -6.09 3.86
CA LYS A 303 3.66 -5.57 2.71
C LYS A 303 4.67 -5.27 1.59
N GLN A 304 4.62 -6.05 0.51
CA GLN A 304 5.61 -6.01 -0.56
C GLN A 304 4.96 -5.84 -1.93
N ILE A 305 5.63 -5.10 -2.81
CA ILE A 305 5.19 -4.82 -4.18
C ILE A 305 4.92 -6.12 -4.95
N GLN A 306 5.81 -7.10 -4.84
CA GLN A 306 5.74 -8.39 -5.53
C GLN A 306 4.52 -9.19 -5.09
N ILE A 307 4.21 -9.20 -3.77
CA ILE A 307 3.05 -9.92 -3.24
C ILE A 307 1.77 -9.22 -3.69
N ALA A 308 1.72 -7.90 -3.62
CA ALA A 308 0.58 -7.13 -4.10
C ALA A 308 0.31 -7.40 -5.59
N ALA A 309 1.34 -7.40 -6.44
CA ALA A 309 1.23 -7.70 -7.85
C ALA A 309 0.78 -9.16 -8.10
N ALA A 310 1.30 -10.14 -7.33
CA ALA A 310 0.88 -11.53 -7.41
C ALA A 310 -0.61 -11.70 -7.05
N HIS A 311 -1.08 -11.04 -5.97
CA HIS A 311 -2.51 -11.04 -5.62
C HIS A 311 -3.37 -10.46 -6.74
N GLY A 312 -2.92 -9.38 -7.40
CA GLY A 312 -3.61 -8.82 -8.56
C GLY A 312 -3.76 -9.82 -9.71
N ALA A 313 -2.67 -10.54 -10.02
CA ALA A 313 -2.68 -11.58 -11.05
C ALA A 313 -3.64 -12.73 -10.71
N ILE A 314 -3.66 -13.19 -9.45
CA ILE A 314 -4.58 -14.24 -8.97
C ILE A 314 -6.03 -13.75 -9.07
N ALA A 315 -6.33 -12.52 -8.61
CA ALA A 315 -7.67 -11.95 -8.68
C ALA A 315 -8.18 -11.86 -10.13
N ALA A 316 -7.33 -11.43 -11.07
CA ALA A 316 -7.67 -11.37 -12.49
C ALA A 316 -7.98 -12.76 -13.07
N TYR A 317 -7.19 -13.78 -12.71
CA TYR A 317 -7.44 -15.16 -13.12
C TYR A 317 -8.76 -15.70 -12.55
N SER A 318 -9.06 -15.38 -11.30
CA SER A 318 -10.31 -15.77 -10.66
C SER A 318 -11.52 -15.06 -11.28
N ALA A 319 -11.39 -13.78 -11.62
CA ALA A 319 -12.41 -13.02 -12.33
C ALA A 319 -12.67 -13.63 -13.75
N TYR A 320 -11.62 -13.98 -14.47
CA TYR A 320 -11.73 -14.66 -15.76
C TYR A 320 -12.49 -15.97 -15.64
N ASN A 321 -12.14 -16.84 -14.68
CA ASN A 321 -12.84 -18.12 -14.47
C ASN A 321 -14.30 -17.92 -14.06
N TYR A 322 -14.59 -16.89 -13.26
CA TYR A 322 -15.97 -16.54 -12.90
C TYR A 322 -16.79 -16.13 -14.12
N ILE A 323 -16.23 -15.30 -15.02
CA ILE A 323 -16.89 -14.87 -16.24
C ILE A 323 -17.10 -16.04 -17.20
N LEU A 324 -16.14 -16.97 -17.31
CA LEU A 324 -16.32 -18.17 -18.12
C LEU A 324 -17.53 -19.00 -17.67
N LYS A 325 -17.70 -19.16 -16.34
CA LYS A 325 -18.86 -19.87 -15.79
C LYS A 325 -20.18 -19.13 -16.07
N LEU A 326 -20.17 -17.79 -16.04
CA LEU A 326 -21.37 -17.00 -16.40
C LEU A 326 -21.75 -17.11 -17.86
N ARG A 327 -20.77 -17.30 -18.76
CA ARG A 327 -20.99 -17.36 -20.22
C ARG A 327 -21.20 -18.79 -20.73
N GLY A 328 -20.80 -19.80 -19.96
CA GLY A 328 -20.89 -21.23 -20.34
C GLY A 328 -22.01 -22.02 -19.66
N GLY A 329 -22.75 -21.40 -18.75
CA GLY A 329 -24.00 -21.89 -18.18
C GLY A 329 -25.16 -21.18 -18.84
#